data_365da42e79690f11eb997be49cf8b1e7
#
_entry.id   365da42e79690f11eb997be49cf8b1e7
#
_cell.length_a   1.000
_cell.length_b   1.000
_cell.length_c   1.000
_cell.angle_alpha   90.00
_cell.angle_beta   90.00
_cell.angle_gamma   90.00
#
_symmetry.space_group_name_H-M   'P 1'
#
loop_
_entity.id
_entity.type
_entity.pdbx_description
1 polymer ?
#
loop_
_entity_poly.entity_id
_entity_poly.type
_entity_poly.pdbx_seq_one_letter_code
_entity_poly.pdbx_strand_id
1 'polypeptide(L)'
;FTVVLIGNSQSYEWNGAFITPRGYYRDTNTEATGIGQDIMIRSFRTIEKELKNKHIPLDHKWALLHAIHTTADFEMEHLLHTDEGAVASLYQAIEKGGIKTIVTDVTMAASGIRKGALQRLGIEVKCYLGDPRTATMAAEKGITRTQAGIRLAVEEHPDAFFVFGNAPTALMELCDLIRKG
;
A
#
# COMPACT_ATOMS: atom_id res chain seq x y z
N PHE A 1 -10.36 -20.71 12.21
CA PHE A 1 -9.87 -19.31 12.33
C PHE A 1 -10.83 -18.57 13.25
N THR A 2 -10.32 -17.99 14.33
CA THR A 2 -11.12 -17.16 15.24
C THR A 2 -10.80 -15.70 14.92
N VAL A 3 -11.82 -14.92 14.54
CA VAL A 3 -11.69 -13.47 14.36
C VAL A 3 -12.18 -12.81 15.61
N VAL A 4 -11.34 -12.01 16.25
CA VAL A 4 -11.70 -11.18 17.39
C VAL A 4 -11.91 -9.75 16.89
N LEU A 5 -13.13 -9.23 17.05
CA LEU A 5 -13.47 -7.84 16.74
C LEU A 5 -13.41 -7.02 18.02
N ILE A 6 -12.52 -6.02 18.05
CA ILE A 6 -12.40 -5.10 19.18
C ILE A 6 -13.03 -3.77 18.75
N GLY A 7 -14.12 -3.40 19.42
CA GLY A 7 -14.79 -2.12 19.22
C GLY A 7 -14.24 -1.03 20.15
N ASN A 8 -14.73 0.17 19.95
CA ASN A 8 -14.55 1.32 20.84
C ASN A 8 -15.86 1.66 21.56
N SER A 9 -15.88 2.69 22.38
CA SER A 9 -17.06 3.13 23.12
C SER A 9 -18.26 3.56 22.24
N GLN A 10 -18.06 3.71 20.92
CA GLN A 10 -19.08 4.05 19.94
C GLN A 10 -19.53 2.85 19.10
N SER A 11 -18.94 1.68 19.34
CA SER A 11 -19.32 0.45 18.63
C SER A 11 -20.64 -0.09 19.16
N TYR A 12 -21.48 -0.58 18.25
CA TYR A 12 -22.80 -1.13 18.59
C TYR A 12 -23.16 -2.28 17.65
N GLU A 13 -24.12 -3.09 18.08
CA GLU A 13 -24.73 -4.11 17.25
C GLU A 13 -25.95 -3.54 16.52
N TRP A 14 -26.09 -3.85 15.24
CA TRP A 14 -27.25 -3.54 14.44
C TRP A 14 -27.53 -4.68 13.47
N ASN A 15 -28.72 -5.26 13.58
CA ASN A 15 -29.15 -6.41 12.74
C ASN A 15 -28.16 -7.59 12.68
N GLY A 16 -27.51 -7.94 13.80
CA GLY A 16 -26.51 -9.00 13.84
C GLY A 16 -25.15 -8.61 13.27
N ALA A 17 -24.95 -7.36 12.86
CA ALA A 17 -23.69 -6.83 12.40
C ALA A 17 -23.04 -5.97 13.49
N PHE A 18 -21.73 -6.16 13.68
CA PHE A 18 -20.94 -5.32 14.58
C PHE A 18 -20.49 -4.06 13.85
N ILE A 19 -20.97 -2.91 14.28
CA ILE A 19 -20.69 -1.62 13.65
C ILE A 19 -19.72 -0.83 14.53
N THR A 20 -18.59 -0.46 13.96
CA THR A 20 -17.63 0.47 14.56
C THR A 20 -17.56 1.74 13.72
N PRO A 21 -18.20 2.83 14.17
CA PRO A 21 -18.11 4.10 13.44
C PRO A 21 -16.68 4.60 13.44
N ARG A 22 -16.10 4.78 12.27
CA ARG A 22 -14.72 5.28 12.09
C ARG A 22 -14.65 6.76 11.76
N GLY A 23 -15.77 7.47 11.78
CA GLY A 23 -15.82 8.91 11.49
C GLY A 23 -15.51 9.30 10.04
N TYR A 24 -15.43 8.35 9.10
CA TYR A 24 -15.12 8.62 7.70
C TYR A 24 -16.22 9.35 6.93
N TYR A 25 -17.41 9.47 7.50
CA TYR A 25 -18.60 10.07 6.90
C TYR A 25 -19.02 11.41 7.53
N ARG A 26 -18.17 12.03 8.34
CA ARG A 26 -18.39 13.42 8.69
C ARG A 26 -17.88 14.27 7.55
N ASP A 27 -18.81 15.10 7.06
CA ASP A 27 -18.63 16.01 5.92
C ASP A 27 -17.22 16.59 5.81
N THR A 28 -16.72 16.44 4.69
CA THR A 28 -15.60 16.82 3.87
C THR A 28 -15.04 18.24 4.04
N ASN A 29 -15.17 18.91 5.13
CA ASN A 29 -14.54 20.20 5.32
C ASN A 29 -13.39 20.14 6.34
N THR A 30 -12.17 20.12 5.79
CA THR A 30 -10.89 20.65 6.31
C THR A 30 -10.46 20.35 7.76
N GLU A 31 -11.33 20.20 8.72
CA GLU A 31 -10.96 19.94 10.11
C GLU A 31 -10.62 18.47 10.41
N ALA A 32 -11.21 17.53 9.68
CA ALA A 32 -10.93 16.10 9.85
C ALA A 32 -9.49 15.70 9.44
N THR A 33 -8.88 16.45 8.54
CA THR A 33 -7.49 16.23 8.12
C THR A 33 -6.49 16.62 9.21
N GLY A 34 -6.77 17.62 10.01
CA GLY A 34 -5.93 18.03 11.13
C GLY A 34 -5.87 16.97 12.24
N ILE A 35 -7.01 16.44 12.65
CA ILE A 35 -7.09 15.44 13.72
C ILE A 35 -6.36 14.14 13.34
N GLY A 36 -6.57 13.64 12.12
CA GLY A 36 -5.89 12.44 11.64
C GLY A 36 -4.36 12.61 11.56
N GLN A 37 -3.92 13.78 11.15
CA GLN A 37 -2.51 14.12 11.09
C GLN A 37 -1.90 14.23 12.50
N ASP A 38 -2.60 14.83 13.44
CA ASP A 38 -2.17 14.93 14.85
C ASP A 38 -2.04 13.56 15.50
N ILE A 39 -2.98 12.66 15.24
CA ILE A 39 -2.92 11.26 15.72
C ILE A 39 -1.69 10.57 15.14
N MET A 40 -1.44 10.69 13.85
CA MET A 40 -0.27 10.11 13.20
C MET A 40 1.04 10.66 13.78
N ILE A 41 1.16 11.97 13.95
CA ILE A 41 2.36 12.62 14.52
C ILE A 41 2.61 12.14 15.96
N ARG A 42 1.57 12.06 16.79
CA ARG A 42 1.69 11.53 18.17
C ARG A 42 2.15 10.08 18.17
N SER A 43 1.55 9.26 17.29
CA SER A 43 1.94 7.86 17.13
C SER A 43 3.41 7.74 16.72
N PHE A 44 3.86 8.50 15.72
CA PHE A 44 5.26 8.48 15.28
C PHE A 44 6.22 8.87 16.40
N ARG A 45 5.91 9.91 17.18
CA ARG A 45 6.72 10.29 18.34
C ARG A 45 6.81 9.19 19.40
N THR A 46 5.71 8.44 19.60
CA THR A 46 5.70 7.30 20.52
C THR A 46 6.55 6.16 19.96
N ILE A 47 6.37 5.81 18.71
CA ILE A 47 7.17 4.76 18.04
C ILE A 47 8.66 5.09 18.09
N GLU A 48 9.05 6.33 17.77
CA GLU A 48 10.46 6.73 17.81
C GLU A 48 11.11 6.59 19.19
N LYS A 49 10.36 6.79 20.27
CA LYS A 49 10.86 6.56 21.64
C LYS A 49 11.11 5.08 21.92
N GLU A 50 10.22 4.21 21.40
CA GLU A 50 10.25 2.77 21.64
C GLU A 50 11.22 2.02 20.73
N LEU A 51 11.60 2.57 19.55
CA LEU A 51 12.57 1.96 18.64
C LEU A 51 13.88 1.65 19.36
N LYS A 52 14.41 0.45 19.16
CA LYS A 52 15.69 0.01 19.74
C LYS A 52 16.87 0.61 18.99
N ASN A 53 16.83 0.60 17.65
CA ASN A 53 17.85 1.22 16.82
C ASN A 53 17.56 2.73 16.69
N LYS A 54 18.48 3.57 17.17
CA LYS A 54 18.36 5.02 17.06
C LYS A 54 19.09 5.61 15.84
N HIS A 55 19.84 4.79 15.11
CA HIS A 55 20.66 5.21 13.95
C HIS A 55 20.07 4.69 12.63
N ILE A 56 18.77 4.89 12.43
CA ILE A 56 18.07 4.51 11.20
C ILE A 56 18.16 5.68 10.21
N PRO A 57 18.59 5.46 8.95
CA PRO A 57 18.56 6.48 7.90
C PRO A 57 17.16 7.11 7.78
N LEU A 58 17.10 8.40 7.48
CA LEU A 58 15.84 9.17 7.55
C LEU A 58 14.76 8.62 6.60
N ASP A 59 15.13 8.22 5.40
CA ASP A 59 14.25 7.64 4.39
C ASP A 59 13.69 6.28 4.85
N HIS A 60 14.55 5.40 5.35
CA HIS A 60 14.13 4.12 5.92
C HIS A 60 13.24 4.33 7.16
N LYS A 61 13.58 5.29 8.00
CA LYS A 61 12.82 5.63 9.21
C LYS A 61 11.38 6.03 8.88
N TRP A 62 11.16 6.80 7.81
CA TRP A 62 9.82 7.16 7.37
C TRP A 62 8.98 5.94 7.01
N ALA A 63 9.52 5.02 6.23
CA ALA A 63 8.84 3.78 5.88
C ALA A 63 8.53 2.93 7.12
N LEU A 64 9.49 2.80 8.03
CA LEU A 64 9.35 2.05 9.27
C LEU A 64 8.28 2.63 10.20
N LEU A 65 8.26 3.96 10.41
CA LEU A 65 7.24 4.62 11.23
C LEU A 65 5.82 4.37 10.70
N HIS A 66 5.64 4.39 9.38
CA HIS A 66 4.36 4.08 8.76
C HIS A 66 4.00 2.60 8.91
N ALA A 67 4.96 1.69 8.73
CA ALA A 67 4.73 0.26 8.90
C ALA A 67 4.29 -0.07 10.33
N ILE A 68 5.02 0.42 11.34
CA ILE A 68 4.66 0.20 12.75
C ILE A 68 3.34 0.89 13.11
N HIS A 69 3.11 2.11 12.64
CA HIS A 69 1.85 2.81 12.87
C HIS A 69 0.64 2.03 12.34
N THR A 70 0.79 1.35 11.21
CA THR A 70 -0.28 0.59 10.55
C THR A 70 -0.51 -0.77 11.20
N THR A 71 0.56 -1.46 11.58
CA THR A 71 0.52 -2.84 12.10
C THR A 71 0.47 -2.90 13.62
N ALA A 72 0.90 -1.84 14.30
CA ALA A 72 1.20 -1.80 15.74
C ALA A 72 2.26 -2.83 16.15
N ASP A 73 3.10 -3.27 15.21
CA ASP A 73 4.09 -4.33 15.40
C ASP A 73 5.51 -3.76 15.32
N PHE A 74 6.24 -3.78 16.43
CA PHE A 74 7.62 -3.31 16.50
C PHE A 74 8.64 -4.29 15.88
N GLU A 75 8.24 -5.53 15.57
CA GLU A 75 9.09 -6.45 14.81
C GLU A 75 9.38 -5.93 13.40
N MET A 76 8.57 -5.01 12.89
CA MET A 76 8.84 -4.29 11.63
C MET A 76 10.23 -3.63 11.61
N GLU A 77 10.83 -3.30 12.76
CA GLU A 77 12.20 -2.80 12.86
C GLU A 77 13.24 -3.79 12.29
N HIS A 78 12.92 -5.08 12.31
CA HIS A 78 13.78 -6.17 11.83
C HIS A 78 13.28 -6.80 10.52
N LEU A 79 12.00 -6.64 10.21
CA LEU A 79 11.38 -7.25 9.04
C LEU A 79 11.36 -6.33 7.82
N LEU A 80 11.30 -5.01 8.04
CA LEU A 80 11.29 -4.04 6.95
C LEU A 80 12.67 -3.98 6.30
N HIS A 81 12.73 -4.31 5.02
CA HIS A 81 13.93 -4.16 4.20
C HIS A 81 13.72 -3.05 3.16
N THR A 82 14.71 -2.18 3.04
CA THR A 82 14.78 -1.16 1.98
C THR A 82 16.21 -1.12 1.45
N ASP A 83 16.36 -1.09 0.13
CA ASP A 83 17.65 -0.83 -0.47
C ASP A 83 18.09 0.62 -0.16
N GLU A 84 19.39 0.82 -0.05
CA GLU A 84 19.96 2.13 0.25
C GLU A 84 19.54 3.17 -0.81
N GLY A 85 18.97 4.26 -0.35
CA GLY A 85 18.49 5.33 -1.21
C GLY A 85 17.21 5.04 -2.01
N ALA A 86 16.60 3.85 -1.87
CA ALA A 86 15.42 3.48 -2.66
C ALA A 86 14.23 4.42 -2.39
N VAL A 87 13.97 4.76 -1.13
CA VAL A 87 12.87 5.66 -0.78
C VAL A 87 13.13 7.08 -1.28
N ALA A 88 14.36 7.57 -1.15
CA ALA A 88 14.77 8.88 -1.67
C ALA A 88 14.65 8.94 -3.20
N SER A 89 15.08 7.88 -3.90
CA SER A 89 14.97 7.76 -5.36
C SER A 89 13.51 7.74 -5.82
N LEU A 90 12.65 7.01 -5.13
CA LEU A 90 11.21 6.99 -5.38
C LEU A 90 10.59 8.38 -5.22
N TYR A 91 10.92 9.07 -4.13
CA TYR A 91 10.44 10.42 -3.88
C TYR A 91 10.85 11.39 -4.99
N GLN A 92 12.13 11.37 -5.39
CA GLN A 92 12.63 12.19 -6.51
C GLN A 92 11.95 11.85 -7.84
N ALA A 93 11.71 10.57 -8.12
CA ALA A 93 11.02 10.16 -9.33
C ALA A 93 9.57 10.69 -9.36
N ILE A 94 8.88 10.65 -8.23
CA ILE A 94 7.53 11.23 -8.10
C ILE A 94 7.57 12.75 -8.29
N GLU A 95 8.47 13.47 -7.62
CA GLU A 95 8.57 14.93 -7.73
C GLU A 95 8.89 15.40 -9.14
N LYS A 96 9.77 14.71 -9.83
CA LYS A 96 10.13 15.00 -11.23
C LYS A 96 9.06 14.57 -12.23
N GLY A 97 7.96 13.95 -11.76
CA GLY A 97 6.90 13.45 -12.62
C GLY A 97 7.32 12.26 -13.49
N GLY A 98 8.36 11.54 -13.08
CA GLY A 98 8.84 10.32 -13.75
C GLY A 98 7.92 9.12 -13.57
N ILE A 99 7.10 9.11 -12.50
CA ILE A 99 6.10 8.06 -12.26
C ILE A 99 4.74 8.61 -12.66
N LYS A 100 4.13 7.99 -13.66
CA LYS A 100 2.77 8.33 -14.15
C LYS A 100 1.75 7.28 -13.78
N THR A 101 2.18 6.03 -13.63
CA THR A 101 1.30 4.89 -13.36
C THR A 101 1.83 4.08 -12.19
N ILE A 102 0.93 3.75 -11.28
CA ILE A 102 1.15 2.75 -10.25
C ILE A 102 0.33 1.53 -10.63
N VAL A 103 0.95 0.37 -10.68
CA VAL A 103 0.27 -0.91 -10.89
C VAL A 103 0.22 -1.69 -9.58
N THR A 104 -0.95 -2.20 -9.23
CA THR A 104 -1.12 -3.06 -8.05
C THR A 104 -1.49 -4.48 -8.45
N ASP A 105 -1.03 -5.44 -7.65
CA ASP A 105 -1.34 -6.86 -7.83
C ASP A 105 -2.81 -7.19 -7.59
N VAL A 106 -3.43 -6.53 -6.60
CA VAL A 106 -4.83 -6.75 -6.19
C VAL A 106 -5.57 -5.44 -5.96
N THR A 107 -6.89 -5.48 -6.11
CA THR A 107 -7.77 -4.30 -5.93
C THR A 107 -7.69 -3.73 -4.51
N MET A 108 -7.45 -4.56 -3.51
CA MET A 108 -7.29 -4.13 -2.13
C MET A 108 -6.10 -3.18 -1.98
N ALA A 109 -4.95 -3.51 -2.58
CA ALA A 109 -3.77 -2.64 -2.58
C ALA A 109 -4.06 -1.30 -3.28
N ALA A 110 -4.73 -1.32 -4.45
CA ALA A 110 -5.16 -0.11 -5.15
C ALA A 110 -6.07 0.78 -4.29
N SER A 111 -6.98 0.17 -3.53
CA SER A 111 -7.91 0.89 -2.66
C SER A 111 -7.23 1.56 -1.47
N GLY A 112 -6.07 1.06 -1.05
CA GLY A 112 -5.27 1.64 0.05
C GLY A 112 -4.51 2.91 -0.34
N ILE A 113 -4.32 3.18 -1.63
CA ILE A 113 -3.57 4.35 -2.09
C ILE A 113 -4.44 5.61 -2.01
N ARG A 114 -3.90 6.69 -1.45
CA ARG A 114 -4.63 7.94 -1.19
C ARG A 114 -4.97 8.67 -2.51
N LYS A 115 -6.25 8.62 -2.89
CA LYS A 115 -6.75 9.24 -4.15
C LYS A 115 -6.42 10.73 -4.29
N GLY A 116 -6.54 11.50 -3.20
CA GLY A 116 -6.21 12.94 -3.25
C GLY A 116 -4.72 13.23 -3.49
N ALA A 117 -3.82 12.36 -3.07
CA ALA A 117 -2.39 12.47 -3.40
C ALA A 117 -2.15 12.15 -4.87
N LEU A 118 -2.74 11.08 -5.38
CA LEU A 118 -2.65 10.68 -6.79
C LEU A 118 -3.11 11.80 -7.74
N GLN A 119 -4.25 12.41 -7.45
CA GLN A 119 -4.78 13.53 -8.25
C GLN A 119 -3.82 14.71 -8.29
N ARG A 120 -3.24 15.11 -7.14
CA ARG A 120 -2.27 16.21 -7.09
C ARG A 120 -0.99 15.92 -7.86
N LEU A 121 -0.57 14.65 -7.88
CA LEU A 121 0.66 14.21 -8.55
C LEU A 121 0.44 13.81 -10.01
N GLY A 122 -0.81 13.75 -10.47
CA GLY A 122 -1.13 13.30 -11.81
C GLY A 122 -0.77 11.83 -12.06
N ILE A 123 -0.89 10.99 -11.02
CA ILE A 123 -0.55 9.57 -11.07
C ILE A 123 -1.85 8.76 -11.17
N GLU A 124 -1.88 7.81 -12.10
CA GLU A 124 -2.97 6.85 -12.28
C GLU A 124 -2.65 5.54 -11.53
N VAL A 125 -3.66 4.89 -10.94
CA VAL A 125 -3.52 3.55 -10.36
C VAL A 125 -4.28 2.55 -11.20
N LYS A 126 -3.61 1.46 -11.57
CA LYS A 126 -4.18 0.35 -12.35
C LYS A 126 -4.06 -0.97 -11.60
N CYS A 127 -5.08 -1.81 -11.76
CA CYS A 127 -5.09 -3.18 -11.28
C CYS A 127 -5.74 -4.06 -12.35
N TYR A 128 -4.97 -4.96 -12.90
CA TYR A 128 -5.40 -5.83 -14.00
C TYR A 128 -6.15 -7.09 -13.55
N LEU A 129 -6.29 -7.32 -12.23
CA LEU A 129 -6.95 -8.52 -11.69
C LEU A 129 -8.39 -8.70 -12.22
N GLY A 130 -9.10 -7.61 -12.46
CA GLY A 130 -10.47 -7.60 -13.01
C GLY A 130 -10.55 -7.52 -14.53
N ASP A 131 -9.43 -7.41 -15.24
CA ASP A 131 -9.43 -7.35 -16.71
C ASP A 131 -9.82 -8.71 -17.30
N PRO A 132 -10.78 -8.78 -18.24
CA PRO A 132 -11.18 -10.03 -18.87
C PRO A 132 -10.02 -10.79 -19.51
N ARG A 133 -9.06 -10.10 -20.10
CA ARG A 133 -7.85 -10.68 -20.73
C ARG A 133 -7.01 -11.45 -19.73
N THR A 134 -6.99 -11.01 -18.47
CA THR A 134 -6.28 -11.68 -17.38
C THR A 134 -6.82 -13.09 -17.14
N ALA A 135 -8.16 -13.26 -17.15
CA ALA A 135 -8.76 -14.57 -16.96
C ALA A 135 -8.45 -15.52 -18.12
N THR A 136 -8.54 -15.03 -19.36
CA THR A 136 -8.22 -15.79 -20.57
C THR A 136 -6.74 -16.22 -20.57
N MET A 137 -5.82 -15.30 -20.37
CA MET A 137 -4.37 -15.58 -20.33
C MET A 137 -4.03 -16.58 -19.21
N ALA A 138 -4.64 -16.42 -18.03
CA ALA A 138 -4.40 -17.33 -16.90
C ALA A 138 -4.79 -18.77 -17.23
N ALA A 139 -5.96 -18.97 -17.88
CA ALA A 139 -6.43 -20.28 -18.30
C ALA A 139 -5.54 -20.90 -19.40
N GLU A 140 -5.17 -20.12 -20.42
CA GLU A 140 -4.38 -20.58 -21.55
C GLU A 140 -2.95 -20.95 -21.14
N LYS A 141 -2.34 -20.17 -20.22
CA LYS A 141 -0.94 -20.37 -19.81
C LYS A 141 -0.79 -21.18 -18.52
N GLY A 142 -1.88 -21.61 -17.88
CA GLY A 142 -1.84 -22.37 -16.62
C GLY A 142 -1.19 -21.58 -15.46
N ILE A 143 -1.39 -20.24 -15.42
CA ILE A 143 -0.85 -19.35 -14.41
C ILE A 143 -1.96 -18.69 -13.59
N THR A 144 -1.59 -18.02 -12.49
CA THR A 144 -2.56 -17.30 -11.70
C THR A 144 -3.05 -16.03 -12.41
N ARG A 145 -4.25 -15.56 -12.07
CA ARG A 145 -4.78 -14.29 -12.62
C ARG A 145 -3.89 -13.10 -12.25
N THR A 146 -3.27 -13.11 -11.08
CA THR A 146 -2.35 -12.05 -10.66
C THR A 146 -1.06 -12.06 -11.50
N GLN A 147 -0.52 -13.23 -11.83
CA GLN A 147 0.62 -13.34 -12.76
C GLN A 147 0.25 -12.82 -14.16
N ALA A 148 -0.90 -13.25 -14.69
CA ALA A 148 -1.40 -12.77 -15.97
C ALA A 148 -1.60 -11.24 -15.97
N GLY A 149 -2.12 -10.69 -14.88
CA GLY A 149 -2.30 -9.25 -14.71
C GLY A 149 -0.98 -8.47 -14.72
N ILE A 150 0.08 -9.01 -14.10
CA ILE A 150 1.42 -8.39 -14.15
C ILE A 150 2.00 -8.43 -15.56
N ARG A 151 1.82 -9.51 -16.32
CA ARG A 151 2.26 -9.57 -17.72
C ARG A 151 1.62 -8.48 -18.57
N LEU A 152 0.29 -8.35 -18.49
CA LEU A 152 -0.43 -7.28 -19.18
C LEU A 152 0.04 -5.88 -18.74
N ALA A 153 0.27 -5.71 -17.45
CA ALA A 153 0.73 -4.44 -16.92
C ALA A 153 2.14 -4.06 -17.42
N VAL A 154 3.06 -5.00 -17.50
CA VAL A 154 4.41 -4.76 -18.01
C VAL A 154 4.40 -4.44 -19.51
N GLU A 155 3.52 -5.11 -20.28
CA GLU A 155 3.35 -4.82 -21.71
C GLU A 155 2.80 -3.41 -21.96
N GLU A 156 1.83 -2.97 -21.17
CA GLU A 156 1.16 -1.68 -21.36
C GLU A 156 1.84 -0.50 -20.63
N HIS A 157 2.52 -0.78 -19.51
CA HIS A 157 3.13 0.22 -18.65
C HIS A 157 4.50 -0.25 -18.15
N PRO A 158 5.51 -0.38 -19.04
CA PRO A 158 6.84 -0.86 -18.65
C PRO A 158 7.51 0.06 -17.61
N ASP A 159 7.17 1.36 -17.59
CA ASP A 159 7.71 2.36 -16.66
C ASP A 159 6.88 2.53 -15.39
N ALA A 160 5.91 1.65 -15.15
CA ALA A 160 5.05 1.77 -13.96
C ALA A 160 5.82 1.47 -12.68
N PHE A 161 5.37 2.10 -11.59
CA PHE A 161 5.77 1.70 -10.25
C PHE A 161 4.84 0.58 -9.76
N PHE A 162 5.42 -0.57 -9.45
CA PHE A 162 4.66 -1.75 -9.02
C PHE A 162 4.54 -1.85 -7.50
N VAL A 163 3.33 -2.11 -7.02
CA VAL A 163 3.01 -2.27 -5.60
C VAL A 163 2.33 -3.61 -5.37
N PHE A 164 2.90 -4.44 -4.53
CA PHE A 164 2.39 -5.76 -4.19
C PHE A 164 1.85 -5.77 -2.76
N GLY A 165 0.58 -6.09 -2.60
CA GLY A 165 -0.09 -6.09 -1.31
C GLY A 165 -0.38 -7.49 -0.78
N ASN A 166 -0.62 -8.48 -1.64
CA ASN A 166 -1.10 -9.80 -1.20
C ASN A 166 -0.77 -10.97 -2.12
N ALA A 167 -0.26 -10.76 -3.32
CA ALA A 167 -0.04 -11.85 -4.26
C ALA A 167 1.46 -12.13 -4.49
N PRO A 168 2.10 -13.04 -3.73
CA PRO A 168 3.52 -13.36 -3.93
C PRO A 168 3.82 -13.90 -5.32
N THR A 169 2.88 -14.60 -5.94
CA THR A 169 3.01 -15.09 -7.32
C THR A 169 3.12 -13.97 -8.35
N ALA A 170 2.46 -12.84 -8.10
CA ALA A 170 2.57 -11.64 -8.93
C ALA A 170 3.96 -10.99 -8.82
N LEU A 171 4.50 -10.89 -7.60
CA LEU A 171 5.85 -10.39 -7.37
C LEU A 171 6.91 -11.28 -8.05
N MET A 172 6.78 -12.61 -7.90
CA MET A 172 7.68 -13.57 -8.54
C MET A 172 7.63 -13.42 -10.07
N GLU A 173 6.45 -13.25 -10.64
CA GLU A 173 6.28 -13.04 -12.08
C GLU A 173 7.00 -11.77 -12.56
N LEU A 174 6.86 -10.65 -11.84
CA LEU A 174 7.59 -9.43 -12.18
C LEU A 174 9.12 -9.65 -12.13
N CYS A 175 9.61 -10.31 -11.08
CA CYS A 175 11.04 -10.63 -10.96
C CYS A 175 11.54 -11.49 -12.15
N ASP A 176 10.73 -12.46 -12.60
CA ASP A 176 11.09 -13.31 -13.73
C ASP A 176 11.05 -12.54 -15.06
N LEU A 177 10.11 -11.63 -15.23
CA LEU A 177 10.06 -10.76 -16.42
C LEU A 177 11.28 -9.84 -16.49
N ILE A 178 11.66 -9.21 -15.37
CA ILE A 178 12.86 -8.34 -15.30
C ILE A 178 14.14 -9.13 -15.62
N ARG A 179 14.27 -10.39 -15.18
CA ARG A 179 15.44 -11.23 -15.44
C ARG A 179 15.57 -11.69 -16.89
N LYS A 180 14.45 -11.74 -17.60
CA LYS A 180 14.42 -12.20 -19.01
C LYS A 180 14.67 -11.06 -20.01
N GLY A 181 14.63 -9.82 -19.53
CA GLY A 181 14.92 -8.60 -20.30
C GLY A 181 13.78 -8.16 -21.14
#